data_0f93c8864b31552b14d4ee94bc892d68
#
_entry.id   0f93c8864b31552b14d4ee94bc892d68
#
_cell.length_a   1.000
_cell.length_b   1.000
_cell.length_c   1.000
_cell.angle_alpha   90.00
_cell.angle_beta   90.00
_cell.angle_gamma   90.00
#
_symmetry.space_group_name_H-M   'P 1'
#
loop_
_entity.id
_entity.type
_entity.pdbx_description
1 polymer ?
#
loop_
_entity_poly.entity_id
_entity_poly.type
_entity_poly.pdbx_seq_one_letter_code
_entity_poly.pdbx_strand_id
1 'polypeptide(L)' 'MKPGDLVIARAAKVKRRNPPNAIMLYDWKTTGYLPWKNGNLGMIIELDPKTEGAIVMADGNVGWVSQVIIEVIDESG' A
#
# COMPACT_ATOMS: atom_id res chain seq x y z
N MET A 1 5.95 -3.57 10.90
CA MET A 1 5.41 -2.48 10.07
C MET A 1 4.78 -1.44 10.98
N LYS A 2 5.11 -0.18 10.78
CA LYS A 2 4.64 0.92 11.66
C LYS A 2 4.58 2.23 10.87
N PRO A 3 3.87 3.25 11.39
CA PRO A 3 3.83 4.57 10.75
C PRO A 3 5.24 5.12 10.55
N GLY A 4 5.46 5.74 9.40
CA GLY A 4 6.76 6.28 9.00
C GLY A 4 7.62 5.31 8.20
N ASP A 5 7.31 4.02 8.21
CA ASP A 5 8.06 3.04 7.43
C ASP A 5 7.91 3.30 5.93
N LEU A 6 9.00 3.14 5.20
CA LEU A 6 8.97 3.18 3.74
C LEU A 6 8.67 1.78 3.21
N VAL A 7 7.75 1.73 2.27
CA VAL A 7 7.24 0.47 1.70
C VAL A 7 7.18 0.56 0.18
N ILE A 8 7.14 -0.58 -0.46
CA ILE A 8 6.89 -0.68 -1.90
C ILE A 8 5.69 -1.58 -2.16
N ALA A 9 5.01 -1.30 -3.26
CA ALA A 9 3.95 -2.16 -3.74
C ALA A 9 4.54 -3.45 -4.30
N ARG A 10 3.95 -4.57 -3.92
CA ARG A 10 4.37 -5.90 -4.37
C ARG A 10 3.22 -6.60 -5.08
N ALA A 11 2.93 -6.16 -6.30
CA ALA A 11 1.85 -6.76 -7.11
C ALA A 11 2.02 -8.27 -7.30
N ALA A 12 3.26 -8.74 -7.31
CA ALA A 12 3.55 -10.18 -7.42
C ALA A 12 3.02 -11.00 -6.23
N LYS A 13 2.73 -10.37 -5.09
CA LYS A 13 2.11 -11.03 -3.93
C LYS A 13 0.60 -11.23 -4.11
N VAL A 14 0.00 -10.55 -5.08
CA VAL A 14 -1.39 -10.77 -5.43
C VAL A 14 -1.47 -12.12 -6.14
N LYS A 15 -2.27 -13.03 -5.60
CA LYS A 15 -2.40 -14.39 -6.15
C LYS A 15 -3.23 -14.35 -7.42
N ARG A 16 -2.58 -14.11 -8.54
CA ARG A 16 -3.21 -14.09 -9.86
C ARG A 16 -2.28 -14.75 -10.87
N ARG A 17 -2.86 -15.27 -11.93
CA ARG A 17 -2.11 -15.87 -13.03
C ARG A 17 -1.18 -14.83 -13.69
N ASN A 18 -1.68 -13.61 -13.89
CA ASN A 18 -0.93 -12.48 -14.42
C ASN A 18 -1.04 -11.33 -13.42
N PRO A 19 -0.06 -11.18 -12.49
CA PRO A 19 -0.12 -10.11 -11.50
C PRO A 19 -0.16 -8.74 -12.19
N PRO A 20 -0.90 -7.79 -11.65
CA PRO A 20 -0.99 -6.44 -12.21
C PRO A 20 0.33 -5.68 -12.08
N ASN A 21 0.50 -4.62 -12.88
CA ASN A 21 1.64 -3.70 -12.78
C ASN A 21 1.49 -2.73 -11.60
N ALA A 22 0.32 -2.65 -11.04
CA ALA A 22 0.02 -1.76 -9.92
C ALA A 22 -0.96 -2.45 -8.98
N ILE A 23 -0.90 -2.06 -7.72
CA ILE A 23 -1.94 -2.38 -6.75
C ILE A 23 -2.84 -1.15 -6.58
N MET A 24 -3.97 -1.33 -5.91
CA MET A 24 -4.94 -0.25 -5.74
C MET A 24 -5.01 0.19 -4.28
N LEU A 25 -4.91 1.51 -4.09
CA LEU A 25 -5.22 2.13 -2.82
C LEU A 25 -6.72 2.44 -2.80
N TYR A 26 -7.40 2.07 -1.72
CA TYR A 26 -8.81 2.44 -1.55
C TYR A 26 -8.91 3.83 -0.96
N ASP A 27 -9.57 4.74 -1.69
CA ASP A 27 -9.85 6.09 -1.22
C ASP A 27 -11.27 6.15 -0.66
N TRP A 28 -11.36 6.20 0.68
CA TRP A 28 -12.66 6.21 1.35
C TRP A 28 -13.41 7.53 1.21
N LYS A 29 -12.75 8.60 0.77
CA LYS A 29 -13.41 9.89 0.54
C LYS A 29 -14.26 9.88 -0.71
N THR A 30 -13.76 9.23 -1.75
CA THR A 30 -14.45 9.13 -3.04
C THR A 30 -15.06 7.76 -3.27
N THR A 31 -14.80 6.81 -2.38
CA THR A 31 -15.15 5.39 -2.52
C THR A 31 -14.60 4.77 -3.80
N GLY A 32 -13.48 5.29 -4.27
CA GLY A 32 -12.81 4.83 -5.47
C GLY A 32 -11.47 4.18 -5.18
N TYR A 33 -10.75 3.86 -6.24
CA TYR A 33 -9.43 3.25 -6.15
C TYR A 33 -8.41 4.11 -6.88
N LEU A 34 -7.23 4.21 -6.29
CA LEU A 34 -6.11 4.98 -6.82
C LEU A 34 -4.95 4.03 -7.09
N PRO A 35 -4.28 4.15 -8.24
CA PRO A 35 -3.19 3.22 -8.57
C PRO A 35 -1.92 3.53 -7.77
N TRP A 36 -1.24 2.46 -7.38
CA TRP A 36 0.10 2.53 -6.82
C TRP A 36 0.97 1.55 -7.62
N LYS A 37 1.84 2.09 -8.45
CA LYS A 37 2.65 1.32 -9.37
C LYS A 37 3.59 0.38 -8.62
N ASN A 38 3.68 -0.86 -9.10
CA ASN A 38 4.53 -1.88 -8.50
C ASN A 38 5.99 -1.42 -8.43
N GLY A 39 6.58 -1.55 -7.24
CA GLY A 39 7.95 -1.13 -6.99
C GLY A 39 8.13 0.34 -6.61
N ASN A 40 7.10 1.17 -6.77
CA ASN A 40 7.19 2.57 -6.37
C ASN A 40 7.14 2.71 -4.85
N LEU A 41 7.85 3.73 -4.37
CA LEU A 41 7.97 4.00 -2.94
C LEU A 41 6.69 4.59 -2.38
N GLY A 42 6.31 4.13 -1.20
CA GLY A 42 5.24 4.71 -0.40
C GLY A 42 5.68 4.83 1.05
N MET A 43 4.87 5.52 1.84
CA MET A 43 5.12 5.67 3.27
C MET A 43 3.85 5.33 4.05
N ILE A 44 4.00 4.54 5.11
CA ILE A 44 2.89 4.22 6.00
C ILE A 44 2.59 5.44 6.86
N ILE A 45 1.34 5.90 6.80
CA ILE A 45 0.84 7.00 7.63
C ILE A 45 0.27 6.45 8.91
N GLU A 46 -0.49 5.37 8.81
CA GLU A 46 -1.21 4.78 9.95
C GLU A 46 -1.49 3.31 9.66
N LEU A 47 -1.53 2.50 10.70
CA LEU A 47 -1.97 1.11 10.60
C LEU A 47 -3.42 1.02 11.07
N ASP A 48 -4.20 0.19 10.40
CA ASP A 48 -5.57 -0.08 10.80
C ASP A 48 -5.56 -1.19 11.86
N PRO A 49 -5.94 -0.90 13.11
CA PRO A 49 -5.90 -1.90 14.18
C PRO A 49 -6.99 -2.97 14.06
N LYS A 50 -8.00 -2.75 13.23
CA LYS A 50 -9.14 -3.66 13.09
C LYS A 50 -9.00 -4.62 11.92
N THR A 51 -8.11 -4.31 10.98
CA THR A 51 -7.90 -5.11 9.78
C THR A 51 -6.41 -5.28 9.53
N GLU A 52 -6.05 -6.04 8.52
CA GLU A 52 -4.66 -6.16 8.07
C GLU A 52 -4.33 -5.05 7.07
N GLY A 53 -4.85 -3.86 7.29
CA GLY A 53 -4.69 -2.73 6.39
C GLY A 53 -3.74 -1.67 6.91
N ALA A 54 -3.36 -0.79 6.03
CA ALA A 54 -2.57 0.39 6.34
C ALA A 54 -3.03 1.55 5.48
N ILE A 55 -2.93 2.74 6.04
CA ILE A 55 -3.10 3.98 5.28
C ILE A 55 -1.72 4.37 4.78
N VAL A 56 -1.58 4.48 3.47
CA VAL A 56 -0.30 4.71 2.82
C VAL A 56 -0.39 5.91 1.88
N MET A 57 0.66 6.70 1.85
CA MET A 57 0.85 7.75 0.86
C MET A 57 1.81 7.22 -0.21
N ALA A 58 1.35 7.15 -1.45
CA ALA A 58 2.14 6.62 -2.56
C ALA A 58 1.65 7.22 -3.89
N ASP A 59 2.57 7.52 -4.80
CA ASP A 59 2.28 8.06 -6.13
C ASP A 59 1.37 9.31 -6.08
N GLY A 60 1.56 10.15 -5.05
CA GLY A 60 0.78 11.37 -4.86
C GLY A 60 -0.62 11.15 -4.30
N ASN A 61 -0.95 9.93 -3.92
CA ASN A 61 -2.27 9.55 -3.41
C ASN A 61 -2.17 9.03 -1.98
N VAL A 62 -3.28 9.11 -1.26
CA VAL A 62 -3.40 8.53 0.09
C VAL A 62 -4.60 7.59 0.08
N GLY A 63 -4.40 6.37 0.57
CA GLY A 63 -5.48 5.42 0.65
C GLY A 63 -5.15 4.20 1.49
N TRP A 64 -6.13 3.32 1.62
CA TRP A 64 -6.01 2.07 2.36
C TRP A 64 -5.52 0.95 1.44
N VAL A 65 -4.65 0.11 1.98
CA VAL A 65 -4.18 -1.09 1.28
C VAL A 65 -3.93 -2.20 2.28
N SER A 66 -4.07 -3.44 1.84
CA SER A 66 -3.74 -4.58 2.68
C SER A 66 -2.22 -4.66 2.91
N GLN A 67 -1.80 -4.91 4.14
CA GLN A 67 -0.39 -5.05 4.47
C GLN A 67 0.29 -6.23 3.77
N VAL A 68 -0.49 -7.24 3.36
CA VAL A 68 0.07 -8.45 2.75
C VAL A 68 0.62 -8.23 1.34
N ILE A 69 0.23 -7.16 0.67
CA ILE A 69 0.67 -6.86 -0.70
C ILE A 69 1.67 -5.70 -0.76
N ILE A 70 2.18 -5.29 0.38
CA ILE A 70 3.25 -4.29 0.48
C ILE A 70 4.43 -4.87 1.24
N GLU A 71 5.59 -4.26 1.07
CA GLU A 71 6.82 -4.71 1.70
C GLU A 71 7.59 -3.53 2.28
N VAL A 72 7.99 -3.64 3.53
CA VAL A 72 8.83 -2.64 4.18
C VAL A 72 10.24 -2.73 3.62
N ILE A 73 10.79 -1.61 3.17
CA ILE A 73 12.15 -1.52 2.64
C ILE A 73 13.05 -0.66 3.52
N ASP A 74 12.45 0.18 4.37
CA ASP A 74 13.20 0.99 5.33
C ASP A 74 12.31 1.25 6.54
N GLU A 75 12.78 0.80 7.69
CA GLU A 75 12.04 0.97 8.93
C GLU A 75 12.43 2.28 9.61
N SER A 76 11.42 3.10 9.90
CA SER A 76 11.60 4.35 10.61
C SER A 76 11.82 4.09 12.10
N GLY A 77 12.87 4.60 12.62
CA GLY A 77 13.17 4.56 14.05
C GLY A 77 13.64 3.24 14.55
#